data_955e52d62d5380725a5383d68145e17b
#
_entry.id   955e52d62d5380725a5383d68145e17b
#
_cell.length_a   1.000
_cell.length_b   1.000
_cell.length_c   1.000
_cell.angle_alpha   90.00
_cell.angle_beta   90.00
_cell.angle_gamma   90.00
#
_symmetry.space_group_name_H-M   'P 1'
#
loop_
_entity.id
_entity.type
_entity.pdbx_description
1 polymer ?
#
loop_
_entity_poly.entity_id
_entity_poly.type
_entity_poly.pdbx_seq_one_letter_code
_entity_poly.pdbx_strand_id
1 'polypeptide(L)'
;KKHQDEAGIIYVGTRKDVDALQVLLEIKGIKAGRYHAGMTDEERNQMQEDFLYDNISVMVATNAFGMGIDKPNVRYVIHYNMPKNMEAYYQEAGRAGRDGLSGNCILLYSPQDTQLQKFLISKSTESEIRQQLEYKRLQSMVDYCHTPQCLRAFILHYFGEFDVEEHCDNCSNCKLEGELIDITIDAQKVLSCVYRMHERFGVKMIAEVLKGSKSAKVKQFNFERLSTYGLMKERKLKDISDLILRLSAMQYLDITESQYPVVTLNELSWQVLRGQKKVWQKMVIVKKAKAKGELFEALRSLRKELATKEKLPPYMIFSDATLTQMATDKPTDLELMKNIRGVGEFKLQKYGEEFLTVIKSYIS
;
A
#
# COMPACT_ATOMS: atom_id res chain seq x y z
N LYS A 1 -11.09 5.28 -9.83
CA LYS A 1 -11.66 4.52 -10.97
C LYS A 1 -11.87 3.03 -10.67
N LYS A 2 -11.03 2.40 -9.79
CA LYS A 2 -11.17 0.95 -9.47
C LYS A 2 -12.31 0.67 -8.50
N HIS A 3 -12.64 1.63 -7.64
CA HIS A 3 -13.61 1.55 -6.54
C HIS A 3 -14.69 2.64 -6.64
N GLN A 4 -15.13 2.95 -7.85
CA GLN A 4 -16.17 3.93 -8.07
C GLN A 4 -17.49 3.36 -7.53
N ASP A 5 -18.19 4.13 -6.69
CA ASP A 5 -19.44 3.76 -6.02
C ASP A 5 -19.33 2.65 -4.93
N GLU A 6 -18.12 2.33 -4.49
CA GLU A 6 -17.89 1.41 -3.38
C GLU A 6 -17.57 2.18 -2.08
N ALA A 7 -18.05 1.68 -0.95
CA ALA A 7 -17.74 2.27 0.35
C ALA A 7 -16.26 2.04 0.72
N GLY A 8 -15.58 3.08 1.16
CA GLY A 8 -14.18 3.02 1.54
C GLY A 8 -13.77 3.98 2.63
N ILE A 9 -12.65 3.68 3.28
CA ILE A 9 -12.07 4.52 4.32
C ILE A 9 -10.65 4.90 3.90
N ILE A 10 -10.29 6.18 4.07
CA ILE A 10 -8.93 6.68 3.84
C ILE A 10 -8.40 7.25 5.15
N TYR A 11 -7.42 6.56 5.74
CA TYR A 11 -6.73 7.03 6.94
C TYR A 11 -5.59 7.98 6.57
N VAL A 12 -5.55 9.11 7.25
CA VAL A 12 -4.60 10.21 7.02
C VAL A 12 -3.95 10.62 8.34
N GLY A 13 -2.69 11.04 8.28
CA GLY A 13 -1.88 11.30 9.49
C GLY A 13 -2.24 12.56 10.25
N THR A 14 -2.80 13.61 9.61
CA THR A 14 -3.10 14.88 10.25
C THR A 14 -4.51 15.39 9.93
N ARG A 15 -5.08 16.20 10.83
CA ARG A 15 -6.40 16.84 10.64
C ARG A 15 -6.41 17.70 9.38
N LYS A 16 -5.36 18.50 9.16
CA LYS A 16 -5.22 19.37 7.99
C LYS A 16 -5.26 18.57 6.68
N ASP A 17 -4.58 17.42 6.65
CA ASP A 17 -4.56 16.59 5.45
C ASP A 17 -5.91 15.89 5.23
N VAL A 18 -6.67 15.57 6.30
CA VAL A 18 -8.06 15.06 6.20
C VAL A 18 -8.91 16.08 5.46
N ASP A 19 -8.92 17.34 5.93
CA ASP A 19 -9.73 18.40 5.32
C ASP A 19 -9.30 18.65 3.85
N ALA A 20 -8.01 18.72 3.58
CA ALA A 20 -7.49 18.95 2.24
C ALA A 20 -7.83 17.81 1.27
N LEU A 21 -7.73 16.56 1.71
CA LEU A 21 -8.02 15.39 0.88
C LEU A 21 -9.52 15.24 0.63
N GLN A 22 -10.35 15.51 1.63
CA GLN A 22 -11.81 15.49 1.48
C GLN A 22 -12.25 16.49 0.40
N VAL A 23 -11.80 17.74 0.48
CA VAL A 23 -12.10 18.79 -0.54
C VAL A 23 -11.61 18.35 -1.93
N LEU A 24 -10.41 17.77 -2.03
CA LEU A 24 -9.89 17.28 -3.31
C LEU A 24 -10.76 16.17 -3.91
N LEU A 25 -11.28 15.27 -3.09
CA LEU A 25 -12.18 14.20 -3.54
C LEU A 25 -13.52 14.75 -4.03
N GLU A 26 -14.09 15.73 -3.34
CA GLU A 26 -15.33 16.40 -3.76
C GLU A 26 -15.17 17.13 -5.10
N ILE A 27 -14.05 17.85 -5.30
CA ILE A 27 -13.73 18.48 -6.59
C ILE A 27 -13.66 17.42 -7.72
N LYS A 28 -13.30 16.18 -7.40
CA LYS A 28 -13.27 15.06 -8.35
C LYS A 28 -14.61 14.34 -8.49
N GLY A 29 -15.67 14.86 -7.87
CA GLY A 29 -17.02 14.29 -7.93
C GLY A 29 -17.22 13.04 -7.07
N ILE A 30 -16.36 12.82 -6.08
CA ILE A 30 -16.47 11.72 -5.12
C ILE A 30 -17.13 12.25 -3.85
N LYS A 31 -18.26 11.66 -3.44
CA LYS A 31 -18.94 12.01 -2.20
C LYS A 31 -18.11 11.55 -1.00
N ALA A 32 -17.35 12.45 -0.40
CA ALA A 32 -16.45 12.16 0.70
C ALA A 32 -16.82 12.93 1.97
N GLY A 33 -16.89 12.21 3.09
CA GLY A 33 -16.97 12.80 4.43
C GLY A 33 -15.59 12.92 5.07
N ARG A 34 -15.52 13.70 6.14
CA ARG A 34 -14.32 13.89 6.96
C ARG A 34 -14.58 13.50 8.40
N TYR A 35 -13.54 12.98 9.10
CA TYR A 35 -13.68 12.63 10.51
C TYR A 35 -12.35 12.79 11.25
N HIS A 36 -12.30 13.67 12.23
CA HIS A 36 -11.14 13.86 13.09
C HIS A 36 -11.53 14.52 14.43
N ALA A 37 -10.67 14.43 15.43
CA ALA A 37 -10.91 14.93 16.79
C ALA A 37 -11.03 16.46 16.92
N GLY A 38 -10.86 17.22 15.84
CA GLY A 38 -11.10 18.67 15.82
C GLY A 38 -12.52 19.07 15.45
N MET A 39 -13.38 18.12 15.08
CA MET A 39 -14.80 18.31 14.78
C MET A 39 -15.63 18.23 16.07
N THR A 40 -16.80 18.87 16.06
CA THR A 40 -17.77 18.73 17.17
C THR A 40 -18.34 17.31 17.19
N ASP A 41 -18.99 16.95 18.30
CA ASP A 41 -19.61 15.62 18.42
C ASP A 41 -20.78 15.49 17.43
N GLU A 42 -21.55 16.56 17.22
CA GLU A 42 -22.64 16.61 16.27
C GLU A 42 -22.15 16.40 14.82
N GLU A 43 -21.09 17.11 14.42
CA GLU A 43 -20.48 16.94 13.09
C GLU A 43 -19.98 15.50 12.90
N ARG A 44 -19.33 14.93 13.92
CA ARG A 44 -18.81 13.55 13.85
C ARG A 44 -19.93 12.52 13.71
N ASN A 45 -21.00 12.68 14.48
CA ASN A 45 -22.16 11.81 14.43
C ASN A 45 -22.85 11.89 13.06
N GLN A 46 -23.05 13.10 12.52
CA GLN A 46 -23.64 13.29 11.20
C GLN A 46 -22.82 12.61 10.10
N MET A 47 -21.49 12.81 10.09
CA MET A 47 -20.62 12.18 9.10
C MET A 47 -20.61 10.65 9.21
N GLN A 48 -20.70 10.13 10.43
CA GLN A 48 -20.78 8.69 10.67
C GLN A 48 -22.10 8.11 10.14
N GLU A 49 -23.23 8.78 10.40
CA GLU A 49 -24.54 8.38 9.88
C GLU A 49 -24.55 8.43 8.34
N ASP A 50 -24.07 9.54 7.75
CA ASP A 50 -24.00 9.68 6.31
C ASP A 50 -23.17 8.56 5.65
N PHE A 51 -22.09 8.13 6.31
CA PHE A 51 -21.30 6.99 5.83
C PHE A 51 -22.03 5.66 6.01
N LEU A 52 -22.72 5.45 7.13
CA LEU A 52 -23.48 4.22 7.41
C LEU A 52 -24.64 4.04 6.42
N TYR A 53 -25.34 5.12 6.09
CA TYR A 53 -26.51 5.11 5.18
C TYR A 53 -26.16 5.33 3.70
N ASP A 54 -24.87 5.24 3.32
CA ASP A 54 -24.39 5.40 1.93
C ASP A 54 -24.67 6.79 1.31
N ASN A 55 -24.95 7.81 2.13
CA ASN A 55 -25.07 9.21 1.67
C ASN A 55 -23.71 9.72 1.15
N ILE A 56 -22.62 9.25 1.78
CA ILE A 56 -21.24 9.40 1.33
C ILE A 56 -20.61 8.02 1.11
N SER A 57 -19.78 7.89 0.08
CA SER A 57 -19.12 6.64 -0.27
C SER A 57 -17.71 6.52 0.34
N VAL A 58 -17.06 7.64 0.66
CA VAL A 58 -15.68 7.66 1.17
C VAL A 58 -15.61 8.43 2.48
N MET A 59 -15.05 7.81 3.50
CA MET A 59 -14.70 8.50 4.74
C MET A 59 -13.20 8.80 4.78
N VAL A 60 -12.83 10.06 4.84
CA VAL A 60 -11.45 10.51 5.06
C VAL A 60 -11.28 10.82 6.54
N ALA A 61 -10.36 10.14 7.21
CA ALA A 61 -10.30 10.22 8.68
C ALA A 61 -8.89 10.11 9.24
N THR A 62 -8.69 10.64 10.45
CA THR A 62 -7.57 10.23 11.30
C THR A 62 -7.91 8.91 12.01
N ASN A 63 -6.96 8.35 12.76
CA ASN A 63 -7.15 7.16 13.61
C ASN A 63 -8.28 7.32 14.67
N ALA A 64 -8.82 8.52 14.83
CA ALA A 64 -9.99 8.76 15.68
C ALA A 64 -11.27 8.10 15.12
N PHE A 65 -11.33 7.82 13.82
CA PHE A 65 -12.42 7.12 13.18
C PHE A 65 -12.24 5.63 13.29
N GLY A 66 -13.06 4.99 14.07
CA GLY A 66 -12.95 3.55 14.14
C GLY A 66 -13.60 2.89 15.33
N MET A 67 -13.59 3.47 16.51
CA MET A 67 -14.30 2.91 17.65
C MET A 67 -15.81 3.00 17.41
N GLY A 68 -16.48 1.85 17.34
CA GLY A 68 -17.94 1.75 17.18
C GLY A 68 -18.45 1.78 15.72
N ILE A 69 -17.61 1.75 14.72
CA ILE A 69 -18.06 1.68 13.32
C ILE A 69 -18.09 0.24 12.85
N ASP A 70 -19.31 -0.22 12.63
CA ASP A 70 -19.60 -1.56 12.09
C ASP A 70 -20.36 -1.45 10.77
N LYS A 71 -19.69 -0.94 9.74
CA LYS A 71 -20.17 -0.97 8.36
C LYS A 71 -19.59 -2.18 7.64
N PRO A 72 -20.40 -3.23 7.36
CA PRO A 72 -19.87 -4.50 6.87
C PRO A 72 -19.38 -4.43 5.42
N ASN A 73 -19.95 -3.56 4.59
CA ASN A 73 -19.71 -3.47 3.15
C ASN A 73 -18.58 -2.49 2.76
N VAL A 74 -17.63 -2.22 3.63
CA VAL A 74 -16.42 -1.45 3.27
C VAL A 74 -15.57 -2.27 2.31
N ARG A 75 -15.37 -1.77 1.08
CA ARG A 75 -14.64 -2.47 0.01
C ARG A 75 -13.15 -2.17 -0.02
N TYR A 76 -12.74 -1.03 0.52
CA TYR A 76 -11.32 -0.69 0.59
C TYR A 76 -10.99 0.15 1.81
N VAL A 77 -9.77 -0.06 2.32
CA VAL A 77 -9.13 0.78 3.31
C VAL A 77 -7.80 1.27 2.73
N ILE A 78 -7.61 2.57 2.67
CA ILE A 78 -6.37 3.19 2.20
C ILE A 78 -5.70 3.89 3.37
N HIS A 79 -4.47 3.51 3.67
CA HIS A 79 -3.60 4.28 4.54
C HIS A 79 -2.79 5.24 3.66
N TYR A 80 -3.21 6.50 3.62
CA TYR A 80 -2.54 7.57 2.86
C TYR A 80 -1.18 7.91 3.47
N ASN A 81 -1.06 7.78 4.80
CA ASN A 81 0.18 7.81 5.55
C ASN A 81 0.38 6.48 6.28
N MET A 82 1.64 6.11 6.54
CA MET A 82 1.96 4.91 7.31
C MET A 82 1.41 5.00 8.73
N PRO A 83 0.68 4.00 9.22
CA PRO A 83 0.21 3.93 10.61
C PRO A 83 1.37 3.92 11.62
N LYS A 84 1.09 4.25 12.86
CA LYS A 84 2.10 4.32 13.92
C LYS A 84 2.74 2.97 14.26
N ASN A 85 2.01 1.86 14.12
CA ASN A 85 2.44 0.49 14.41
C ASN A 85 1.56 -0.55 13.70
N MET A 86 1.94 -1.80 13.80
CA MET A 86 1.25 -2.93 13.18
C MET A 86 -0.15 -3.17 13.75
N GLU A 87 -0.34 -2.95 15.05
CA GLU A 87 -1.64 -3.11 15.72
C GLU A 87 -2.67 -2.12 15.18
N ALA A 88 -2.28 -0.84 15.02
CA ALA A 88 -3.13 0.18 14.43
C ALA A 88 -3.47 -0.18 12.97
N TYR A 89 -2.47 -0.55 12.17
CA TYR A 89 -2.67 -0.99 10.80
C TYR A 89 -3.66 -2.15 10.71
N TYR A 90 -3.48 -3.19 11.52
CA TYR A 90 -4.32 -4.38 11.51
C TYR A 90 -5.77 -4.08 11.88
N GLN A 91 -5.99 -3.28 12.92
CA GLN A 91 -7.33 -2.86 13.35
C GLN A 91 -8.04 -2.01 12.29
N GLU A 92 -7.32 -1.10 11.63
CA GLU A 92 -7.85 -0.22 10.61
C GLU A 92 -8.10 -0.97 9.29
N ALA A 93 -7.17 -1.78 8.84
CA ALA A 93 -7.29 -2.61 7.65
C ALA A 93 -8.41 -3.68 7.79
N GLY A 94 -8.59 -4.23 8.99
CA GLY A 94 -9.62 -5.22 9.32
C GLY A 94 -11.07 -4.71 9.21
N ARG A 95 -11.27 -3.43 8.84
CA ARG A 95 -12.61 -2.89 8.52
C ARG A 95 -13.08 -3.25 7.12
N ALA A 96 -12.18 -3.61 6.22
CA ALA A 96 -12.53 -4.01 4.88
C ALA A 96 -13.08 -5.45 4.84
N GLY A 97 -14.24 -5.65 4.19
CA GLY A 97 -14.75 -6.97 3.90
C GLY A 97 -15.34 -7.74 5.09
N ARG A 98 -15.90 -7.08 6.09
CA ARG A 98 -16.52 -7.74 7.25
C ARG A 98 -17.74 -8.59 6.90
N ASP A 99 -18.34 -8.35 5.75
CA ASP A 99 -19.42 -9.17 5.19
C ASP A 99 -18.94 -10.44 4.46
N GLY A 100 -17.65 -10.77 4.56
CA GLY A 100 -17.03 -11.92 3.89
C GLY A 100 -16.72 -11.71 2.41
N LEU A 101 -17.08 -10.56 1.83
CA LEU A 101 -16.71 -10.23 0.46
C LEU A 101 -15.30 -9.63 0.40
N SER A 102 -14.68 -9.73 -0.78
CA SER A 102 -13.32 -9.22 -1.01
C SER A 102 -13.18 -7.74 -0.69
N GLY A 103 -12.20 -7.40 0.14
CA GLY A 103 -11.78 -6.04 0.45
C GLY A 103 -10.34 -5.79 0.02
N ASN A 104 -9.99 -4.53 -0.28
CA ASN A 104 -8.65 -4.11 -0.64
C ASN A 104 -8.04 -3.24 0.46
N CYS A 105 -6.88 -3.63 0.99
CA CYS A 105 -6.11 -2.82 1.91
C CYS A 105 -4.89 -2.27 1.17
N ILE A 106 -4.76 -0.96 1.12
CA ILE A 106 -3.70 -0.25 0.39
C ILE A 106 -2.95 0.63 1.38
N LEU A 107 -1.64 0.46 1.46
CA LEU A 107 -0.78 1.30 2.27
C LEU A 107 0.19 2.06 1.36
N LEU A 108 0.18 3.39 1.49
CA LEU A 108 1.15 4.27 0.88
C LEU A 108 2.23 4.59 1.92
N TYR A 109 3.49 4.44 1.53
CA TYR A 109 4.62 4.70 2.40
C TYR A 109 5.44 5.88 1.90
N SER A 110 5.81 6.76 2.82
CA SER A 110 6.78 7.83 2.61
C SER A 110 7.78 7.87 3.77
N PRO A 111 9.08 8.11 3.53
CA PRO A 111 10.07 8.31 4.60
C PRO A 111 9.70 9.43 5.57
N GLN A 112 8.94 10.44 5.13
CA GLN A 112 8.42 11.51 5.98
C GLN A 112 7.46 10.99 7.05
N ASP A 113 6.68 9.93 6.75
CA ASP A 113 5.77 9.32 7.72
C ASP A 113 6.53 8.77 8.91
N THR A 114 7.65 8.08 8.67
CA THR A 114 8.53 7.59 9.74
C THR A 114 9.06 8.73 10.60
N GLN A 115 9.47 9.85 10.00
CA GLN A 115 9.94 11.01 10.75
C GLN A 115 8.84 11.65 11.59
N LEU A 116 7.64 11.79 11.03
CA LEU A 116 6.46 12.29 11.75
C LEU A 116 6.14 11.41 12.96
N GLN A 117 6.09 10.09 12.76
CA GLN A 117 5.81 9.16 13.87
C GLN A 117 6.87 9.22 14.96
N LYS A 118 8.16 9.32 14.62
CA LYS A 118 9.23 9.53 15.60
C LYS A 118 9.07 10.82 16.40
N PHE A 119 8.73 11.91 15.73
CA PHE A 119 8.43 13.17 16.40
C PHE A 119 7.25 13.04 17.36
N LEU A 120 6.17 12.38 16.97
CA LEU A 120 5.01 12.15 17.81
C LEU A 120 5.36 11.28 19.02
N ILE A 121 6.14 10.20 18.85
CA ILE A 121 6.61 9.35 19.95
C ILE A 121 7.45 10.17 20.95
N SER A 122 8.39 11.00 20.47
CA SER A 122 9.22 11.82 21.35
C SER A 122 8.43 12.85 22.18
N LYS A 123 7.19 13.15 21.76
CA LYS A 123 6.28 14.09 22.48
C LYS A 123 5.19 13.40 23.29
N SER A 124 4.97 12.09 23.10
CA SER A 124 3.82 11.38 23.68
C SER A 124 4.04 10.96 25.13
N THR A 125 5.29 10.79 25.56
CA THR A 125 5.63 10.32 26.91
C THR A 125 7.05 10.73 27.29
N GLU A 126 7.27 11.00 28.59
CA GLU A 126 8.61 11.26 29.14
C GLU A 126 9.33 9.95 29.55
N SER A 127 8.63 8.81 29.57
CA SER A 127 9.21 7.52 29.94
C SER A 127 10.05 6.98 28.78
N GLU A 128 11.36 6.89 28.98
CA GLU A 128 12.31 6.32 28.00
C GLU A 128 11.95 4.88 27.62
N ILE A 129 11.55 4.06 28.58
CA ILE A 129 11.13 2.65 28.34
C ILE A 129 9.94 2.58 27.39
N ARG A 130 8.94 3.45 27.61
CA ARG A 130 7.76 3.52 26.73
C ARG A 130 8.15 4.04 25.34
N GLN A 131 9.00 5.04 25.26
CA GLN A 131 9.49 5.54 23.98
C GLN A 131 10.24 4.45 23.19
N GLN A 132 11.13 3.68 23.84
CA GLN A 132 11.83 2.56 23.20
C GLN A 132 10.84 1.52 22.65
N LEU A 133 9.83 1.15 23.43
CA LEU A 133 8.81 0.21 22.98
C LEU A 133 8.04 0.74 21.75
N GLU A 134 7.67 2.02 21.75
CA GLU A 134 6.98 2.63 20.61
C GLU A 134 7.91 2.74 19.38
N TYR A 135 9.20 3.01 19.56
CA TYR A 135 10.17 2.98 18.46
C TYR A 135 10.34 1.56 17.88
N LYS A 136 10.32 0.53 18.72
CA LYS A 136 10.35 -0.86 18.28
C LYS A 136 9.13 -1.20 17.43
N ARG A 137 7.92 -0.85 17.90
CA ARG A 137 6.67 -1.05 17.16
C ARG A 137 6.66 -0.29 15.84
N LEU A 138 7.18 0.95 15.83
CA LEU A 138 7.34 1.73 14.61
C LEU A 138 8.31 1.06 13.64
N GLN A 139 9.43 0.51 14.11
CA GLN A 139 10.40 -0.17 13.26
C GLN A 139 9.76 -1.40 12.60
N SER A 140 8.98 -2.21 13.33
CA SER A 140 8.24 -3.34 12.75
C SER A 140 7.27 -2.90 11.64
N MET A 141 6.64 -1.72 11.79
CA MET A 141 5.78 -1.17 10.73
C MET A 141 6.59 -0.72 9.51
N VAL A 142 7.78 -0.15 9.71
CA VAL A 142 8.69 0.19 8.62
C VAL A 142 9.17 -1.08 7.90
N ASP A 143 9.52 -2.13 8.64
CA ASP A 143 9.94 -3.41 8.08
C ASP A 143 8.83 -4.07 7.27
N TYR A 144 7.57 -3.99 7.73
CA TYR A 144 6.40 -4.41 6.97
C TYR A 144 6.27 -3.67 5.62
N CYS A 145 6.57 -2.37 5.59
CA CYS A 145 6.54 -1.59 4.36
C CYS A 145 7.65 -1.97 3.36
N HIS A 146 8.73 -2.58 3.82
CA HIS A 146 9.91 -2.89 3.00
C HIS A 146 10.16 -4.38 2.79
N THR A 147 9.46 -5.26 3.53
CA THR A 147 9.66 -6.71 3.39
C THR A 147 9.32 -7.21 1.99
N PRO A 148 10.15 -8.08 1.40
CA PRO A 148 9.82 -8.80 0.18
C PRO A 148 9.01 -10.08 0.45
N GLN A 149 8.85 -10.48 1.72
CA GLN A 149 8.12 -11.68 2.13
C GLN A 149 6.60 -11.51 1.97
N CYS A 150 5.85 -12.57 2.19
CA CYS A 150 4.40 -12.52 2.22
C CYS A 150 3.91 -11.53 3.29
N LEU A 151 3.14 -10.52 2.89
CA LEU A 151 2.63 -9.50 3.83
C LEU A 151 1.69 -10.11 4.88
N ARG A 152 0.93 -11.15 4.51
CA ARG A 152 0.06 -11.85 5.46
C ARG A 152 0.87 -12.64 6.49
N ALA A 153 1.85 -13.41 6.04
CA ALA A 153 2.73 -14.15 6.95
C ALA A 153 3.47 -13.20 7.91
N PHE A 154 3.97 -12.06 7.40
CA PHE A 154 4.59 -11.04 8.25
C PHE A 154 3.66 -10.56 9.38
N ILE A 155 2.37 -10.28 9.06
CA ILE A 155 1.39 -9.86 10.07
C ILE A 155 1.18 -10.98 11.11
N LEU A 156 0.99 -12.22 10.67
CA LEU A 156 0.75 -13.37 11.55
C LEU A 156 1.95 -13.64 12.46
N HIS A 157 3.17 -13.61 11.93
CA HIS A 157 4.41 -13.72 12.71
C HIS A 157 4.53 -12.60 13.75
N TYR A 158 4.19 -11.36 13.38
CA TYR A 158 4.20 -10.23 14.32
C TYR A 158 3.27 -10.47 15.51
N PHE A 159 2.12 -11.10 15.31
CA PHE A 159 1.18 -11.44 16.36
C PHE A 159 1.45 -12.79 17.04
N GLY A 160 2.55 -13.46 16.70
CA GLY A 160 3.01 -14.68 17.39
C GLY A 160 2.51 -15.98 16.77
N GLU A 161 1.93 -15.96 15.57
CA GLU A 161 1.59 -17.15 14.81
C GLU A 161 2.79 -17.53 13.91
N PHE A 162 3.41 -18.67 14.14
CA PHE A 162 4.62 -19.09 13.40
C PHE A 162 4.38 -20.26 12.46
N ASP A 163 3.29 -21.02 12.64
CA ASP A 163 2.88 -22.10 11.75
C ASP A 163 1.91 -21.56 10.68
N VAL A 164 2.47 -20.79 9.75
CA VAL A 164 1.71 -20.11 8.70
C VAL A 164 2.31 -20.36 7.32
N GLU A 165 1.46 -20.31 6.31
CA GLU A 165 1.90 -20.38 4.92
C GLU A 165 2.70 -19.12 4.54
N GLU A 166 3.94 -19.31 4.07
CA GLU A 166 4.84 -18.24 3.62
C GLU A 166 4.41 -17.60 2.28
N HIS A 167 3.30 -18.07 1.70
CA HIS A 167 2.74 -17.56 0.44
C HIS A 167 1.21 -17.60 0.46
N CYS A 168 0.56 -16.43 0.44
CA CYS A 168 -0.89 -16.33 0.59
C CYS A 168 -1.67 -16.14 -0.71
N ASP A 169 -1.03 -16.11 -1.87
CA ASP A 169 -1.63 -15.88 -3.21
C ASP A 169 -2.48 -14.61 -3.35
N ASN A 170 -2.54 -13.78 -2.32
CA ASN A 170 -3.43 -12.62 -2.26
C ASN A 170 -2.73 -11.28 -2.05
N CYS A 171 -1.67 -11.19 -1.27
CA CYS A 171 -0.97 -9.94 -1.03
C CYS A 171 -0.16 -9.48 -2.26
N SER A 172 0.21 -8.19 -2.28
CA SER A 172 0.99 -7.63 -3.39
C SER A 172 2.30 -8.38 -3.62
N ASN A 173 3.02 -8.77 -2.56
CA ASN A 173 4.30 -9.47 -2.70
C ASN A 173 4.16 -10.88 -3.27
N CYS A 174 3.08 -11.59 -2.94
CA CYS A 174 2.80 -12.91 -3.51
C CYS A 174 2.34 -12.84 -4.96
N LYS A 175 1.47 -11.87 -5.29
CA LYS A 175 0.95 -11.66 -6.66
C LYS A 175 1.98 -11.05 -7.61
N LEU A 176 3.08 -10.51 -7.11
CA LEU A 176 4.14 -10.01 -7.97
C LEU A 176 4.76 -11.15 -8.75
N GLU A 177 4.58 -11.16 -10.06
CA GLU A 177 5.38 -11.98 -10.97
C GLU A 177 6.77 -11.35 -11.06
N GLY A 178 7.83 -12.11 -10.84
CA GLY A 178 9.18 -11.62 -10.93
C GLY A 178 10.21 -12.72 -10.73
N GLU A 179 11.39 -12.50 -11.26
CA GLU A 179 12.53 -13.39 -11.08
C GLU A 179 13.27 -13.04 -9.79
N LEU A 180 13.81 -14.05 -9.13
CA LEU A 180 14.75 -13.86 -8.03
C LEU A 180 16.10 -13.42 -8.62
N ILE A 181 16.55 -12.22 -8.25
CA ILE A 181 17.86 -11.71 -8.61
C ILE A 181 18.81 -11.79 -7.41
N ASP A 182 20.05 -12.18 -7.68
CA ASP A 182 21.11 -12.17 -6.68
C ASP A 182 21.59 -10.72 -6.44
N ILE A 183 21.32 -10.20 -5.26
CA ILE A 183 21.76 -8.86 -4.83
C ILE A 183 22.89 -8.92 -3.81
N THR A 184 23.57 -10.05 -3.67
CA THR A 184 24.61 -10.28 -2.67
C THR A 184 25.71 -9.21 -2.72
N ILE A 185 26.19 -8.84 -3.91
CA ILE A 185 27.22 -7.81 -4.06
C ILE A 185 26.74 -6.44 -3.56
N ASP A 186 25.49 -6.08 -3.86
CA ASP A 186 24.94 -4.81 -3.39
C ASP A 186 24.73 -4.83 -1.87
N ALA A 187 24.28 -5.95 -1.31
CA ALA A 187 24.21 -6.15 0.13
C ALA A 187 25.60 -6.03 0.77
N GLN A 188 26.62 -6.68 0.23
CA GLN A 188 28.00 -6.59 0.74
C GLN A 188 28.55 -5.16 0.72
N LYS A 189 28.23 -4.34 -0.32
CA LYS A 189 28.60 -2.92 -0.35
C LYS A 189 27.97 -2.15 0.82
N VAL A 190 26.68 -2.38 1.09
CA VAL A 190 25.97 -1.74 2.20
C VAL A 190 26.57 -2.20 3.54
N LEU A 191 26.69 -3.51 3.79
CA LEU A 191 27.21 -4.08 5.02
C LEU A 191 28.65 -3.61 5.30
N SER A 192 29.51 -3.60 4.27
CA SER A 192 30.87 -3.08 4.38
C SER A 192 30.90 -1.59 4.72
N CYS A 193 29.97 -0.80 4.21
CA CYS A 193 29.86 0.62 4.53
C CYS A 193 29.47 0.81 6.00
N VAL A 194 28.46 0.09 6.47
CA VAL A 194 28.03 0.09 7.87
C VAL A 194 29.21 -0.23 8.81
N TYR A 195 29.94 -1.32 8.51
CA TYR A 195 31.13 -1.72 9.26
C TYR A 195 32.19 -0.61 9.32
N ARG A 196 32.55 -0.03 8.16
CA ARG A 196 33.58 1.02 8.07
C ARG A 196 33.16 2.36 8.69
N MET A 197 31.86 2.58 8.85
CA MET A 197 31.30 3.71 9.59
C MET A 197 31.12 3.40 11.09
N HIS A 198 31.69 2.28 11.58
CA HIS A 198 31.67 1.86 12.98
C HIS A 198 30.27 1.70 13.57
N GLU A 199 29.26 1.37 12.74
CA GLU A 199 27.88 1.11 13.20
C GLU A 199 27.26 2.28 14.02
N ARG A 200 27.62 3.53 13.70
CA ARG A 200 27.21 4.74 14.44
C ARG A 200 26.29 5.68 13.67
N PHE A 201 25.86 5.27 12.48
CA PHE A 201 25.11 6.18 11.61
C PHE A 201 23.83 5.53 11.11
N GLY A 202 22.82 6.37 10.86
CA GLY A 202 21.53 5.93 10.33
C GLY A 202 21.53 5.80 8.80
N VAL A 203 20.45 5.25 8.28
CA VAL A 203 20.21 4.93 6.86
C VAL A 203 20.61 6.06 5.92
N LYS A 204 20.22 7.31 6.21
CA LYS A 204 20.50 8.44 5.32
C LYS A 204 21.99 8.69 5.13
N MET A 205 22.78 8.66 6.21
CA MET A 205 24.21 8.92 6.15
C MET A 205 24.94 7.79 5.40
N ILE A 206 24.58 6.54 5.63
CA ILE A 206 25.14 5.38 4.93
C ILE A 206 24.83 5.50 3.43
N ALA A 207 23.60 5.85 3.08
CA ALA A 207 23.19 6.05 1.69
C ALA A 207 23.96 7.21 1.03
N GLU A 208 24.20 8.32 1.74
CA GLU A 208 25.00 9.45 1.26
C GLU A 208 26.45 9.04 0.98
N VAL A 209 27.07 8.23 1.84
CA VAL A 209 28.44 7.73 1.64
C VAL A 209 28.48 6.79 0.43
N LEU A 210 27.59 5.83 0.34
CA LEU A 210 27.53 4.90 -0.81
C LEU A 210 27.24 5.59 -2.14
N LYS A 211 26.44 6.68 -2.11
CA LYS A 211 26.18 7.53 -3.27
C LYS A 211 27.40 8.35 -3.69
N GLY A 212 28.34 8.63 -2.76
CA GLY A 212 29.43 9.57 -2.98
C GLY A 212 28.97 11.02 -2.87
N SER A 213 28.11 11.32 -1.88
CA SER A 213 27.60 12.66 -1.63
C SER A 213 28.69 13.57 -1.11
N LYS A 214 28.71 14.83 -1.61
CA LYS A 214 29.61 15.91 -1.15
C LYS A 214 29.01 16.71 -0.01
N SER A 215 28.03 16.18 0.75
CA SER A 215 27.38 16.88 1.84
C SER A 215 28.37 17.30 2.93
N ALA A 216 28.06 18.39 3.64
CA ALA A 216 28.93 18.92 4.72
C ALA A 216 29.19 17.87 5.80
N LYS A 217 28.18 17.02 6.13
CA LYS A 217 28.32 15.96 7.11
C LYS A 217 29.27 14.85 6.66
N VAL A 218 29.22 14.42 5.40
CA VAL A 218 30.13 13.41 4.85
C VAL A 218 31.57 13.89 4.94
N LYS A 219 31.83 15.17 4.62
CA LYS A 219 33.16 15.81 4.74
C LYS A 219 33.57 15.95 6.20
N GLN A 220 32.69 16.39 7.09
CA GLN A 220 32.95 16.56 8.52
C GLN A 220 33.51 15.28 9.17
N PHE A 221 33.02 14.12 8.77
CA PHE A 221 33.46 12.80 9.25
C PHE A 221 34.56 12.15 8.39
N ASN A 222 35.06 12.86 7.37
CA ASN A 222 36.08 12.38 6.42
C ASN A 222 35.66 11.07 5.72
N PHE A 223 34.35 10.87 5.49
CA PHE A 223 33.85 9.63 4.89
C PHE A 223 34.13 9.51 3.39
N GLU A 224 34.54 10.58 2.73
CA GLU A 224 35.05 10.52 1.35
C GLU A 224 36.33 9.69 1.21
N ARG A 225 37.05 9.42 2.32
CA ARG A 225 38.24 8.58 2.34
C ARG A 225 37.93 7.08 2.51
N LEU A 226 36.70 6.72 2.83
CA LEU A 226 36.33 5.32 2.96
C LEU A 226 36.35 4.61 1.60
N SER A 227 36.86 3.38 1.56
CA SER A 227 36.84 2.57 0.33
C SER A 227 35.42 2.25 -0.17
N THR A 228 34.41 2.47 0.67
CA THR A 228 32.99 2.32 0.32
C THR A 228 32.34 3.60 -0.21
N TYR A 229 33.05 4.72 -0.21
CA TYR A 229 32.54 5.99 -0.73
C TYR A 229 32.29 5.91 -2.24
N GLY A 230 31.06 6.21 -2.66
CA GLY A 230 30.68 6.26 -4.06
C GLY A 230 30.53 4.89 -4.73
N LEU A 231 30.55 3.75 -4.01
CA LEU A 231 30.38 2.42 -4.60
C LEU A 231 29.03 2.20 -5.29
N MET A 232 28.05 3.11 -5.03
CA MET A 232 26.72 3.08 -5.64
C MET A 232 26.35 4.42 -6.30
N LYS A 233 27.35 5.15 -6.83
CA LYS A 233 27.16 6.47 -7.44
C LYS A 233 26.11 6.53 -8.54
N GLU A 234 25.89 5.42 -9.26
CA GLU A 234 24.92 5.33 -10.37
C GLU A 234 23.46 5.20 -9.86
N ARG A 235 23.25 4.80 -8.60
CA ARG A 235 21.91 4.69 -8.02
C ARG A 235 21.41 6.03 -7.46
N LYS A 236 20.10 6.23 -7.41
CA LYS A 236 19.51 7.36 -6.70
C LYS A 236 19.64 7.17 -5.19
N LEU A 237 19.76 8.26 -4.44
CA LEU A 237 19.86 8.21 -2.98
C LEU A 237 18.69 7.44 -2.33
N LYS A 238 17.49 7.64 -2.87
CA LYS A 238 16.29 6.92 -2.42
C LYS A 238 16.43 5.42 -2.60
N ASP A 239 16.90 4.96 -3.75
CA ASP A 239 17.02 3.53 -4.05
C ASP A 239 18.05 2.84 -3.13
N ILE A 240 19.11 3.57 -2.74
CA ILE A 240 20.09 3.07 -1.75
C ILE A 240 19.47 3.01 -0.36
N SER A 241 18.71 4.03 0.04
CA SER A 241 18.01 4.03 1.33
C SER A 241 16.97 2.91 1.41
N ASP A 242 16.20 2.69 0.34
CA ASP A 242 15.22 1.60 0.25
C ASP A 242 15.89 0.21 0.30
N LEU A 243 17.09 0.07 -0.29
CA LEU A 243 17.87 -1.16 -0.17
C LEU A 243 18.31 -1.43 1.26
N ILE A 244 18.81 -0.43 1.99
CA ILE A 244 19.23 -0.55 3.40
C ILE A 244 18.03 -0.97 4.27
N LEU A 245 16.88 -0.32 4.10
CA LEU A 245 15.66 -0.65 4.85
C LEU A 245 15.15 -2.06 4.52
N ARG A 246 15.27 -2.46 3.25
CA ARG A 246 14.92 -3.82 2.83
C ARG A 246 15.84 -4.87 3.44
N LEU A 247 17.16 -4.61 3.50
CA LEU A 247 18.10 -5.50 4.18
C LEU A 247 17.78 -5.62 5.68
N SER A 248 17.32 -4.54 6.32
CA SER A 248 16.81 -4.59 7.70
C SER A 248 15.54 -5.44 7.80
N ALA A 249 14.56 -5.22 6.95
CA ALA A 249 13.32 -6.02 6.94
C ALA A 249 13.55 -7.51 6.64
N MET A 250 14.65 -7.84 5.95
CA MET A 250 15.12 -9.21 5.71
C MET A 250 16.06 -9.73 6.81
N GLN A 251 16.22 -8.99 7.90
CA GLN A 251 17.07 -9.31 9.05
C GLN A 251 18.58 -9.43 8.75
N TYR A 252 19.06 -8.86 7.64
CA TYR A 252 20.50 -8.74 7.37
C TYR A 252 21.16 -7.52 8.00
N LEU A 253 20.37 -6.64 8.62
CA LEU A 253 20.80 -5.45 9.36
C LEU A 253 19.85 -5.22 10.52
N ASP A 254 20.34 -4.70 11.62
CA ASP A 254 19.51 -4.20 12.71
C ASP A 254 19.48 -2.68 12.69
N ILE A 255 18.35 -2.11 13.12
CA ILE A 255 18.19 -0.68 13.30
C ILE A 255 17.80 -0.43 14.75
N THR A 256 18.57 0.38 15.47
CA THR A 256 18.36 0.61 16.91
C THR A 256 17.03 1.32 17.18
N GLU A 257 16.39 0.95 18.27
CA GLU A 257 15.08 1.40 18.71
C GLU A 257 15.21 2.76 19.44
N SER A 258 15.42 3.85 18.70
CA SER A 258 15.67 5.18 19.26
C SER A 258 15.15 6.31 18.37
N GLN A 259 15.11 7.52 18.93
CA GLN A 259 14.81 8.73 18.18
C GLN A 259 15.79 8.95 17.01
N TYR A 260 17.07 8.65 17.23
CA TYR A 260 18.14 8.74 16.24
C TYR A 260 18.72 7.35 15.96
N PRO A 261 18.01 6.51 15.19
CA PRO A 261 18.43 5.15 14.99
C PRO A 261 19.72 5.05 14.21
N VAL A 262 20.55 4.12 14.61
CA VAL A 262 21.75 3.73 13.87
C VAL A 262 21.58 2.31 13.30
N VAL A 263 22.28 2.06 12.21
CA VAL A 263 22.27 0.75 11.54
C VAL A 263 23.46 -0.05 12.04
N THR A 264 23.20 -1.28 12.50
CA THR A 264 24.21 -2.18 13.04
C THR A 264 24.23 -3.52 12.29
N LEU A 265 25.33 -4.23 12.38
CA LEU A 265 25.50 -5.56 11.82
C LEU A 265 25.05 -6.63 12.82
N ASN A 266 24.59 -7.75 12.28
CA ASN A 266 24.23 -8.94 13.05
C ASN A 266 24.90 -10.20 12.48
N GLU A 267 24.60 -11.36 13.02
CA GLU A 267 25.21 -12.62 12.56
C GLU A 267 24.97 -12.91 11.07
N LEU A 268 23.76 -12.62 10.56
CA LEU A 268 23.44 -12.79 9.14
C LEU A 268 24.24 -11.83 8.25
N SER A 269 24.53 -10.62 8.72
CA SER A 269 25.40 -9.67 8.02
C SER A 269 26.79 -10.28 7.80
N TRP A 270 27.36 -10.89 8.85
CA TRP A 270 28.68 -11.49 8.78
C TRP A 270 28.74 -12.70 7.85
N GLN A 271 27.69 -13.52 7.82
CA GLN A 271 27.60 -14.64 6.86
C GLN A 271 27.61 -14.14 5.41
N VAL A 272 26.91 -13.04 5.11
CA VAL A 272 26.90 -12.43 3.77
C VAL A 272 28.28 -11.82 3.44
N LEU A 273 28.90 -11.10 4.37
CA LEU A 273 30.23 -10.51 4.18
C LEU A 273 31.31 -11.55 3.91
N ARG A 274 31.23 -12.73 4.57
CA ARG A 274 32.14 -13.87 4.38
C ARG A 274 31.81 -14.71 3.14
N GLY A 275 30.75 -14.36 2.38
CA GLY A 275 30.32 -15.13 1.21
C GLY A 275 29.65 -16.46 1.52
N GLN A 276 29.30 -16.72 2.78
CA GLN A 276 28.65 -17.95 3.24
C GLN A 276 27.14 -17.95 2.94
N LYS A 277 26.53 -16.78 2.75
CA LYS A 277 25.11 -16.61 2.47
C LYS A 277 24.88 -15.64 1.35
N LYS A 278 24.00 -16.00 0.42
CA LYS A 278 23.54 -15.13 -0.66
C LYS A 278 22.29 -14.37 -0.25
N VAL A 279 22.13 -13.18 -0.83
CA VAL A 279 20.95 -12.34 -0.63
C VAL A 279 20.17 -12.29 -1.94
N TRP A 280 18.92 -12.73 -1.90
CA TRP A 280 18.04 -12.80 -3.06
C TRP A 280 16.89 -11.80 -2.91
N GLN A 281 16.54 -11.15 -4.01
CA GLN A 281 15.40 -10.24 -4.08
C GLN A 281 14.53 -10.57 -5.28
N LYS A 282 13.21 -10.60 -5.09
CA LYS A 282 12.27 -10.71 -6.19
C LYS A 282 12.23 -9.37 -6.94
N MET A 283 12.60 -9.37 -8.21
CA MET A 283 12.51 -8.20 -9.08
C MET A 283 11.10 -8.11 -9.63
N VAL A 284 10.45 -6.99 -9.36
CA VAL A 284 9.11 -6.71 -9.89
C VAL A 284 9.23 -6.35 -11.36
N ILE A 285 8.77 -7.22 -12.25
CA ILE A 285 8.49 -6.84 -13.62
C ILE A 285 7.18 -6.05 -13.59
N VAL A 286 7.28 -4.74 -13.55
CA VAL A 286 6.11 -3.87 -13.73
C VAL A 286 5.63 -4.06 -15.15
N LYS A 287 4.79 -5.07 -15.39
CA LYS A 287 3.94 -5.09 -16.57
C LYS A 287 3.05 -3.85 -16.43
N LYS A 288 3.26 -2.84 -17.27
CA LYS A 288 2.30 -1.74 -17.41
C LYS A 288 0.93 -2.39 -17.51
N ALA A 289 0.03 -2.10 -16.58
CA ALA A 289 -1.35 -2.55 -16.66
C ALA A 289 -1.81 -2.21 -18.07
N LYS A 290 -2.19 -3.23 -18.87
CA LYS A 290 -2.81 -2.99 -20.17
C LYS A 290 -3.95 -2.03 -19.88
N ALA A 291 -3.94 -0.87 -20.55
CA ALA A 291 -5.08 0.03 -20.55
C ALA A 291 -6.31 -0.85 -20.82
N LYS A 292 -7.38 -0.71 -20.02
CA LYS A 292 -8.64 -1.42 -20.26
C LYS A 292 -8.96 -1.17 -21.73
N GLY A 293 -9.12 -2.23 -22.52
CA GLY A 293 -9.17 -2.12 -23.97
C GLY A 293 -10.32 -1.20 -24.43
N GLU A 294 -10.20 -0.63 -25.62
CA GLU A 294 -11.20 0.28 -26.21
C GLU A 294 -12.63 -0.29 -26.14
N LEU A 295 -12.78 -1.59 -26.34
CA LEU A 295 -14.06 -2.28 -26.19
C LEU A 295 -14.64 -2.17 -24.78
N PHE A 296 -13.84 -2.32 -23.72
CA PHE A 296 -14.34 -2.16 -22.35
C PHE A 296 -14.88 -0.75 -22.09
N GLU A 297 -14.18 0.28 -22.56
CA GLU A 297 -14.66 1.68 -22.38
C GLU A 297 -15.91 1.96 -23.23
N ALA A 298 -16.03 1.35 -24.40
CA ALA A 298 -17.25 1.44 -25.22
C ALA A 298 -18.44 0.78 -24.51
N LEU A 299 -18.29 -0.43 -23.99
CA LEU A 299 -19.32 -1.14 -23.23
C LEU A 299 -19.70 -0.38 -21.94
N ARG A 300 -18.73 0.26 -21.30
CA ARG A 300 -18.97 1.09 -20.12
C ARG A 300 -19.76 2.35 -20.44
N SER A 301 -19.49 2.97 -21.58
CA SER A 301 -20.24 4.14 -22.06
C SER A 301 -21.69 3.77 -22.37
N LEU A 302 -21.93 2.68 -23.11
CA LEU A 302 -23.27 2.16 -23.37
C LEU A 302 -24.02 1.88 -22.08
N ARG A 303 -23.39 1.19 -21.11
CA ARG A 303 -23.99 0.94 -19.79
C ARG A 303 -24.44 2.22 -19.10
N LYS A 304 -23.61 3.27 -19.14
CA LYS A 304 -23.91 4.57 -18.54
C LYS A 304 -25.12 5.22 -19.20
N GLU A 305 -25.21 5.17 -20.53
CA GLU A 305 -26.34 5.70 -21.29
C GLU A 305 -27.65 5.02 -20.91
N LEU A 306 -27.66 3.67 -20.89
CA LEU A 306 -28.82 2.86 -20.50
C LEU A 306 -29.22 3.10 -19.04
N ALA A 307 -28.25 3.19 -18.14
CA ALA A 307 -28.48 3.49 -16.74
C ALA A 307 -29.15 4.86 -16.53
N THR A 308 -28.67 5.86 -17.26
CA THR A 308 -29.25 7.22 -17.22
C THR A 308 -30.68 7.23 -17.76
N LYS A 309 -30.92 6.53 -18.87
CA LYS A 309 -32.26 6.41 -19.51
C LYS A 309 -33.28 5.73 -18.57
N GLU A 310 -32.84 4.72 -17.83
CA GLU A 310 -33.70 3.95 -16.92
C GLU A 310 -33.72 4.51 -15.49
N LYS A 311 -32.94 5.55 -15.20
CA LYS A 311 -32.76 6.12 -13.85
C LYS A 311 -32.30 5.07 -12.83
N LEU A 312 -31.42 4.17 -13.26
CA LEU A 312 -30.85 3.12 -12.45
C LEU A 312 -29.34 3.33 -12.23
N PRO A 313 -28.78 2.86 -11.11
CA PRO A 313 -27.34 2.80 -10.94
C PRO A 313 -26.69 1.90 -12.03
N PRO A 314 -25.55 2.31 -12.64
CA PRO A 314 -24.94 1.57 -13.75
C PRO A 314 -24.64 0.09 -13.46
N TYR A 315 -24.25 -0.22 -12.22
CA TYR A 315 -23.95 -1.60 -11.80
C TYR A 315 -25.17 -2.52 -11.80
N MET A 316 -26.37 -1.98 -11.73
CA MET A 316 -27.61 -2.77 -11.81
C MET A 316 -27.83 -3.32 -13.22
N ILE A 317 -27.33 -2.68 -14.26
CA ILE A 317 -27.34 -3.21 -15.63
C ILE A 317 -26.31 -4.34 -15.71
N PHE A 318 -25.02 -4.02 -15.69
CA PHE A 318 -23.92 -4.99 -15.62
C PHE A 318 -22.81 -4.50 -14.74
N SER A 319 -22.18 -5.40 -13.97
CA SER A 319 -20.99 -5.08 -13.15
C SER A 319 -19.76 -4.84 -14.05
N ASP A 320 -18.74 -4.15 -13.51
CA ASP A 320 -17.46 -3.99 -14.21
C ASP A 320 -16.79 -5.33 -14.51
N ALA A 321 -16.99 -6.34 -13.63
CA ALA A 321 -16.50 -7.69 -13.86
C ALA A 321 -17.18 -8.33 -15.08
N THR A 322 -18.49 -8.17 -15.20
CA THR A 322 -19.28 -8.63 -16.36
C THR A 322 -18.81 -7.96 -17.65
N LEU A 323 -18.63 -6.64 -17.65
CA LEU A 323 -18.11 -5.89 -18.81
C LEU A 323 -16.66 -6.30 -19.17
N THR A 324 -15.84 -6.58 -18.17
CA THR A 324 -14.46 -7.06 -18.40
C THR A 324 -14.48 -8.44 -19.07
N GLN A 325 -15.35 -9.33 -18.63
CA GLN A 325 -15.51 -10.64 -19.24
C GLN A 325 -16.07 -10.53 -20.66
N MET A 326 -17.08 -9.69 -20.91
CA MET A 326 -17.59 -9.39 -22.26
C MET A 326 -16.49 -8.87 -23.19
N ALA A 327 -15.62 -7.97 -22.71
CA ALA A 327 -14.54 -7.42 -23.51
C ALA A 327 -13.42 -8.45 -23.78
N THR A 328 -13.27 -9.44 -22.90
CA THR A 328 -12.26 -10.51 -23.05
C THR A 328 -12.76 -11.62 -23.95
N ASP A 329 -13.96 -12.15 -23.67
CA ASP A 329 -14.52 -13.33 -24.32
C ASP A 329 -15.19 -12.98 -25.67
N LYS A 330 -15.54 -11.71 -25.86
CA LYS A 330 -16.15 -11.16 -27.09
C LYS A 330 -17.26 -12.05 -27.67
N PRO A 331 -18.35 -12.28 -26.92
CA PRO A 331 -19.45 -13.13 -27.40
C PRO A 331 -20.02 -12.56 -28.71
N THR A 332 -20.33 -13.45 -29.66
CA THR A 332 -20.87 -13.09 -30.98
C THR A 332 -22.37 -13.22 -31.08
N ASP A 333 -22.98 -13.86 -30.11
CA ASP A 333 -24.43 -14.08 -30.04
C ASP A 333 -24.93 -14.11 -28.58
N LEU A 334 -26.27 -14.16 -28.41
CA LEU A 334 -26.90 -14.15 -27.09
C LEU A 334 -26.64 -15.45 -26.29
N GLU A 335 -26.44 -16.57 -26.97
CA GLU A 335 -26.15 -17.86 -26.32
C GLU A 335 -24.78 -17.84 -25.65
N LEU A 336 -23.77 -17.34 -26.35
CA LEU A 336 -22.43 -17.13 -25.78
C LEU A 336 -22.46 -16.08 -24.66
N MET A 337 -23.25 -15.01 -24.83
CA MET A 337 -23.38 -13.97 -23.81
C MET A 337 -24.03 -14.46 -22.53
N LYS A 338 -24.94 -15.45 -22.59
CA LYS A 338 -25.58 -16.10 -21.44
C LYS A 338 -24.56 -16.78 -20.51
N ASN A 339 -23.43 -17.24 -21.03
CA ASN A 339 -22.38 -17.90 -20.27
C ASN A 339 -21.51 -16.92 -19.46
N ILE A 340 -21.67 -15.62 -19.66
CA ILE A 340 -20.89 -14.59 -18.95
C ILE A 340 -21.46 -14.39 -17.54
N ARG A 341 -20.60 -14.45 -16.55
CA ARG A 341 -21.00 -14.26 -15.15
C ARG A 341 -21.65 -12.90 -14.93
N GLY A 342 -22.88 -12.90 -14.38
CA GLY A 342 -23.65 -11.68 -14.12
C GLY A 342 -24.60 -11.29 -15.26
N VAL A 343 -24.69 -12.10 -16.32
CA VAL A 343 -25.69 -11.97 -17.38
C VAL A 343 -26.80 -12.99 -17.09
N GLY A 344 -27.79 -12.56 -16.32
CA GLY A 344 -29.03 -13.36 -16.10
C GLY A 344 -30.01 -13.20 -17.24
N GLU A 345 -30.98 -14.11 -17.33
CA GLU A 345 -31.96 -14.18 -18.43
C GLU A 345 -32.72 -12.86 -18.67
N PHE A 346 -33.15 -12.21 -17.59
CA PHE A 346 -33.79 -10.89 -17.64
C PHE A 346 -32.90 -9.82 -18.26
N LYS A 347 -31.63 -9.75 -17.84
CA LYS A 347 -30.68 -8.75 -18.35
C LYS A 347 -30.25 -9.05 -19.78
N LEU A 348 -30.16 -10.32 -20.13
CA LEU A 348 -29.89 -10.76 -21.50
C LEU A 348 -30.98 -10.32 -22.45
N GLN A 349 -32.26 -10.57 -22.12
CA GLN A 349 -33.40 -10.16 -22.92
C GLN A 349 -33.52 -8.64 -23.06
N LYS A 350 -33.18 -7.92 -21.97
CA LYS A 350 -33.40 -6.46 -21.94
C LYS A 350 -32.26 -5.66 -22.56
N TYR A 351 -31.02 -6.09 -22.39
CA TYR A 351 -29.82 -5.30 -22.78
C TYR A 351 -28.88 -6.07 -23.73
N GLY A 352 -29.06 -7.38 -23.90
CA GLY A 352 -28.10 -8.23 -24.60
C GLY A 352 -27.80 -7.79 -26.02
N GLU A 353 -28.82 -7.44 -26.81
CA GLU A 353 -28.67 -7.02 -28.21
C GLU A 353 -27.84 -5.74 -28.36
N GLU A 354 -28.04 -4.74 -27.47
CA GLU A 354 -27.33 -3.49 -27.52
C GLU A 354 -25.83 -3.68 -27.20
N PHE A 355 -25.54 -4.52 -26.21
CA PHE A 355 -24.15 -4.85 -25.86
C PHE A 355 -23.48 -5.71 -26.95
N LEU A 356 -24.18 -6.67 -27.53
CA LEU A 356 -23.68 -7.47 -28.66
C LEU A 356 -23.35 -6.58 -29.89
N THR A 357 -24.19 -5.59 -30.17
CA THR A 357 -23.94 -4.67 -31.28
C THR A 357 -22.61 -3.94 -31.11
N VAL A 358 -22.32 -3.45 -29.91
CA VAL A 358 -21.05 -2.82 -29.60
C VAL A 358 -19.89 -3.83 -29.69
N ILE A 359 -20.05 -5.04 -29.14
CA ILE A 359 -18.99 -6.07 -29.20
C ILE A 359 -18.68 -6.42 -30.66
N LYS A 360 -19.69 -6.64 -31.50
CA LYS A 360 -19.51 -6.97 -32.92
C LYS A 360 -18.76 -5.90 -33.69
N SER A 361 -18.96 -4.61 -33.38
CA SER A 361 -18.23 -3.51 -34.02
C SER A 361 -16.74 -3.47 -33.72
N TYR A 362 -16.27 -4.23 -32.72
CA TYR A 362 -14.85 -4.36 -32.34
C TYR A 362 -14.24 -5.72 -32.72
N ILE A 363 -15.01 -6.61 -33.35
CA ILE A 363 -14.55 -7.92 -33.84
C ILE A 363 -14.31 -7.89 -35.35
N SER A 364 -15.02 -6.98 -36.06
CA SER A 364 -14.87 -6.73 -37.51
C SER A 364 -13.55 -5.97 -37.78
#